data_66cefefacb50f60116b470bce3cee54d
#
_entry.id   66cefefacb50f60116b470bce3cee54d
#
_cell.length_a   1.000
_cell.length_b   1.000
_cell.length_c   1.000
_cell.angle_alpha   90.00
_cell.angle_beta   90.00
_cell.angle_gamma   90.00
#
_symmetry.space_group_name_H-M   'P 1'
#
loop_
_entity.id
_entity.type
_entity.pdbx_description
1 polymer ?
#
loop_
_entity_poly.entity_id
_entity_poly.type
_entity_poly.pdbx_seq_one_letter_code
_entity_poly.pdbx_strand_id
1 'polypeptide(L)'
;KCLPSMSKTIALLGATGQTGRLFLKTALEQGYRVQALVRNPGKLTFSHDQLRVIQGDVLQARDVAELVRGTQVVVSLFGHVKGSPEWLQTTGTKNIVAAMKAASVRRIISLSGGGLPFPEKDQPKLVDKAIRFLMKVAVPKVLNDAIEHHRVLAESGLDWTIVRGPRLVNAAPKGAYHVGWVGVNTSTV
;
A
#
# COMPACT_ATOMS: atom_id res chain seq x y z
N LYS A 1 -11.24 -34.89 -6.48
CA LYS A 1 -12.02 -33.81 -5.82
C LYS A 1 -11.00 -32.81 -5.29
N CYS A 2 -10.69 -31.73 -6.05
CA CYS A 2 -9.97 -30.59 -5.50
C CYS A 2 -10.83 -30.01 -4.38
N LEU A 3 -10.27 -29.94 -3.17
CA LEU A 3 -10.83 -29.12 -2.10
C LEU A 3 -10.91 -27.68 -2.64
N PRO A 4 -12.01 -26.96 -2.44
CA PRO A 4 -12.07 -25.57 -2.84
C PRO A 4 -10.96 -24.84 -2.08
N SER A 5 -9.98 -24.32 -2.81
CA SER A 5 -8.99 -23.40 -2.26
C SER A 5 -9.78 -22.28 -1.59
N MET A 6 -9.72 -22.20 -0.25
CA MET A 6 -10.38 -21.13 0.48
C MET A 6 -9.78 -19.81 -0.04
N SER A 7 -10.55 -19.09 -0.86
CA SER A 7 -10.10 -17.84 -1.45
C SER A 7 -9.71 -16.88 -0.33
N LYS A 8 -8.44 -16.46 -0.32
CA LYS A 8 -7.94 -15.52 0.70
C LYS A 8 -8.69 -14.19 0.58
N THR A 9 -9.04 -13.62 1.71
CA THR A 9 -9.67 -12.31 1.78
C THR A 9 -8.62 -11.23 2.04
N ILE A 10 -8.59 -10.23 1.19
CA ILE A 10 -7.66 -9.10 1.22
C ILE A 10 -8.37 -7.88 1.81
N ALA A 11 -7.77 -7.23 2.80
CA ALA A 11 -8.14 -5.88 3.23
C ALA A 11 -7.42 -4.87 2.34
N LEU A 12 -8.14 -4.06 1.58
CA LEU A 12 -7.58 -3.10 0.64
C LEU A 12 -7.87 -1.66 1.06
N LEU A 13 -6.80 -0.86 1.20
CA LEU A 13 -6.89 0.58 1.36
C LEU A 13 -6.40 1.27 0.08
N GLY A 14 -7.05 2.37 -0.28
CA GLY A 14 -6.72 3.11 -1.50
C GLY A 14 -7.35 2.55 -2.78
N ALA A 15 -8.40 1.74 -2.68
CA ALA A 15 -9.09 1.10 -3.80
C ALA A 15 -9.59 2.06 -4.90
N THR A 16 -9.84 3.34 -4.57
CA THR A 16 -10.31 4.36 -5.52
C THR A 16 -9.19 5.09 -6.25
N GLY A 17 -7.92 4.91 -5.85
CA GLY A 17 -6.75 5.44 -6.53
C GLY A 17 -6.42 4.68 -7.82
N GLN A 18 -5.55 5.22 -8.67
CA GLN A 18 -5.16 4.58 -9.94
C GLN A 18 -4.59 3.16 -9.73
N THR A 19 -3.59 3.03 -8.87
CA THR A 19 -2.99 1.72 -8.54
C THR A 19 -4.00 0.80 -7.84
N GLY A 20 -4.80 1.35 -6.92
CA GLY A 20 -5.78 0.58 -6.17
C GLY A 20 -6.88 -0.03 -7.04
N ARG A 21 -7.36 0.70 -8.04
CA ARG A 21 -8.35 0.18 -9.01
C ARG A 21 -7.80 -0.98 -9.85
N LEU A 22 -6.57 -0.86 -10.32
CA LEU A 22 -5.90 -1.92 -11.08
C LEU A 22 -5.68 -3.15 -10.20
N PHE A 23 -5.16 -2.95 -8.99
CA PHE A 23 -4.98 -4.03 -8.03
C PHE A 23 -6.30 -4.72 -7.70
N LEU A 24 -7.36 -3.96 -7.41
CA LEU A 24 -8.68 -4.47 -7.09
C LEU A 24 -9.22 -5.35 -8.21
N LYS A 25 -9.18 -4.85 -9.46
CA LYS A 25 -9.61 -5.60 -10.64
C LYS A 25 -8.85 -6.92 -10.76
N THR A 26 -7.52 -6.88 -10.75
CA THR A 26 -6.68 -8.07 -10.88
C THR A 26 -6.89 -9.07 -9.74
N ALA A 27 -7.05 -8.60 -8.50
CA ALA A 27 -7.30 -9.46 -7.35
C ALA A 27 -8.63 -10.23 -7.49
N LEU A 28 -9.69 -9.54 -7.91
CA LEU A 28 -11.00 -10.16 -8.15
C LEU A 28 -10.97 -11.14 -9.33
N GLU A 29 -10.30 -10.80 -10.43
CA GLU A 29 -10.09 -11.70 -11.58
C GLU A 29 -9.32 -12.97 -11.19
N GLN A 30 -8.42 -12.89 -10.21
CA GLN A 30 -7.69 -14.04 -9.66
C GLN A 30 -8.47 -14.81 -8.58
N GLY A 31 -9.73 -14.45 -8.32
CA GLY A 31 -10.60 -15.17 -7.39
C GLY A 31 -10.40 -14.81 -5.91
N TYR A 32 -9.65 -13.75 -5.58
CA TYR A 32 -9.56 -13.27 -4.21
C TYR A 32 -10.86 -12.58 -3.78
N ARG A 33 -11.21 -12.72 -2.51
CA ARG A 33 -12.20 -11.84 -1.88
C ARG A 33 -11.52 -10.54 -1.43
N VAL A 34 -12.17 -9.41 -1.62
CA VAL A 34 -11.61 -8.12 -1.24
C VAL A 34 -12.59 -7.34 -0.36
N GLN A 35 -12.13 -6.89 0.79
CA GLN A 35 -12.79 -5.85 1.58
C GLN A 35 -12.05 -4.54 1.31
N ALA A 36 -12.75 -3.52 0.82
CA ALA A 36 -12.15 -2.25 0.45
C ALA A 36 -12.66 -1.12 1.33
N LEU A 37 -11.78 -0.44 2.05
CA LEU A 37 -12.11 0.77 2.80
C LEU A 37 -12.07 1.98 1.88
N VAL A 38 -13.19 2.69 1.77
CA VAL A 38 -13.31 3.87 0.91
C VAL A 38 -14.06 5.00 1.60
N ARG A 39 -13.56 6.23 1.48
CA ARG A 39 -14.22 7.41 2.04
C ARG A 39 -15.51 7.77 1.30
N ASN A 40 -15.53 7.53 -0.01
CA ASN A 40 -16.68 7.79 -0.86
C ASN A 40 -16.93 6.57 -1.77
N PRO A 41 -17.90 5.70 -1.41
CA PRO A 41 -18.24 4.50 -2.21
C PRO A 41 -18.63 4.81 -3.65
N GLY A 42 -19.26 5.94 -3.93
CA GLY A 42 -19.63 6.36 -5.28
C GLY A 42 -18.46 6.55 -6.25
N LYS A 43 -17.21 6.57 -5.75
CA LYS A 43 -16.01 6.55 -6.60
C LYS A 43 -15.60 5.16 -7.09
N LEU A 44 -16.19 4.10 -6.55
CA LEU A 44 -16.07 2.74 -7.10
C LEU A 44 -17.18 2.52 -8.10
N THR A 45 -16.83 2.45 -9.37
CA THR A 45 -17.78 2.42 -10.50
C THR A 45 -18.20 1.01 -10.92
N PHE A 46 -17.82 -0.02 -10.16
CA PHE A 46 -18.23 -1.39 -10.43
C PHE A 46 -18.53 -2.16 -9.14
N SER A 47 -19.32 -3.23 -9.27
CA SER A 47 -19.63 -4.19 -8.20
C SER A 47 -19.14 -5.58 -8.59
N HIS A 48 -18.88 -6.42 -7.61
CA HIS A 48 -18.47 -7.81 -7.79
C HIS A 48 -18.88 -8.61 -6.55
N ASP A 49 -19.30 -9.86 -6.71
CA ASP A 49 -19.79 -10.72 -5.61
C ASP A 49 -18.73 -10.96 -4.53
N GLN A 50 -17.44 -10.93 -4.90
CA GLN A 50 -16.31 -11.08 -3.99
C GLN A 50 -15.77 -9.75 -3.45
N LEU A 51 -16.43 -8.62 -3.74
CA LEU A 51 -16.06 -7.29 -3.25
C LEU A 51 -17.02 -6.83 -2.17
N ARG A 52 -16.51 -6.60 -0.96
CA ARG A 52 -17.21 -5.89 0.10
C ARG A 52 -16.65 -4.47 0.22
N VAL A 53 -17.48 -3.48 0.01
CA VAL A 53 -17.14 -2.07 0.19
C VAL A 53 -17.53 -1.64 1.59
N ILE A 54 -16.57 -1.07 2.32
CA ILE A 54 -16.76 -0.51 3.66
C ILE A 54 -16.54 1.01 3.54
N GLN A 55 -17.55 1.79 3.89
CA GLN A 55 -17.39 3.23 3.95
C GLN A 55 -16.69 3.62 5.25
N GLY A 56 -15.58 4.38 5.14
CA GLY A 56 -14.81 4.79 6.32
C GLY A 56 -13.52 5.51 5.93
N ASP A 57 -12.77 5.90 6.95
CA ASP A 57 -11.49 6.58 6.80
C ASP A 57 -10.38 5.83 7.54
N VAL A 58 -9.20 5.73 6.92
CA VAL A 58 -8.01 5.11 7.53
C VAL A 58 -7.55 5.82 8.81
N LEU A 59 -7.92 7.07 8.99
CA LEU A 59 -7.65 7.83 10.20
C LEU A 59 -8.57 7.48 11.36
N GLN A 60 -9.64 6.72 11.12
CA GLN A 60 -10.57 6.23 12.13
C GLN A 60 -10.24 4.77 12.49
N ALA A 61 -9.73 4.55 13.69
CA ALA A 61 -9.31 3.21 14.15
C ALA A 61 -10.44 2.17 14.06
N ARG A 62 -11.69 2.57 14.33
CA ARG A 62 -12.86 1.70 14.23
C ARG A 62 -13.11 1.20 12.81
N ASP A 63 -12.99 2.09 11.82
CA ASP A 63 -13.23 1.74 10.42
C ASP A 63 -12.16 0.78 9.89
N VAL A 64 -10.91 1.00 10.32
CA VAL A 64 -9.79 0.11 10.00
C VAL A 64 -9.94 -1.26 10.69
N ALA A 65 -10.43 -1.29 11.92
CA ALA A 65 -10.70 -2.55 12.63
C ALA A 65 -11.80 -3.36 11.92
N GLU A 66 -12.85 -2.70 11.41
CA GLU A 66 -13.88 -3.35 10.60
C GLU A 66 -13.31 -3.90 9.30
N LEU A 67 -12.46 -3.12 8.60
CA LEU A 67 -11.81 -3.55 7.37
C LEU A 67 -10.99 -4.82 7.54
N VAL A 68 -10.20 -4.90 8.61
CA VAL A 68 -9.22 -5.99 8.81
C VAL A 68 -9.89 -7.28 9.31
N ARG A 69 -11.08 -7.19 9.88
CA ARG A 69 -11.79 -8.35 10.44
C ARG A 69 -12.04 -9.43 9.41
N GLY A 70 -11.55 -10.66 9.67
CA GLY A 70 -11.75 -11.83 8.81
C GLY A 70 -10.88 -11.82 7.54
N THR A 71 -9.90 -10.94 7.45
CA THR A 71 -8.93 -10.92 6.33
C THR A 71 -7.66 -11.67 6.68
N GLN A 72 -6.86 -12.06 5.70
CA GLN A 72 -5.57 -12.75 5.87
C GLN A 72 -4.39 -11.87 5.53
N VAL A 73 -4.61 -10.81 4.75
CA VAL A 73 -3.56 -9.90 4.31
C VAL A 73 -4.13 -8.48 4.16
N VAL A 74 -3.32 -7.50 4.49
CA VAL A 74 -3.62 -6.08 4.26
C VAL A 74 -2.78 -5.58 3.08
N VAL A 75 -3.42 -4.89 2.14
CA VAL A 75 -2.76 -4.20 1.02
C VAL A 75 -3.08 -2.70 1.14
N SER A 76 -2.04 -1.94 1.37
CA SER A 76 -2.11 -0.50 1.65
C SER A 76 -1.58 0.29 0.45
N LEU A 77 -2.49 0.84 -0.34
CA LEU A 77 -2.20 1.62 -1.56
C LEU A 77 -2.66 3.08 -1.45
N PHE A 78 -3.00 3.53 -0.25
CA PHE A 78 -3.35 4.93 -0.02
C PHE A 78 -2.10 5.80 0.14
N GLY A 79 -2.22 7.05 -0.21
CA GLY A 79 -1.14 8.01 -0.10
C GLY A 79 -1.66 9.45 -0.12
N HIS A 80 -0.74 10.40 -0.10
CA HIS A 80 -1.08 11.81 -0.12
C HIS A 80 -1.74 12.24 -1.43
N VAL A 81 -2.80 13.01 -1.29
CA VAL A 81 -3.44 13.79 -2.36
C VAL A 81 -3.57 15.24 -1.89
N LYS A 82 -3.93 16.16 -2.77
CA LYS A 82 -4.15 17.57 -2.41
C LYS A 82 -5.14 17.66 -1.24
N GLY A 83 -4.75 18.35 -0.17
CA GLY A 83 -5.56 18.50 1.04
C GLY A 83 -5.47 17.35 2.05
N SER A 84 -4.61 16.37 1.85
CA SER A 84 -4.35 15.34 2.86
C SER A 84 -3.69 15.91 4.11
N PRO A 85 -4.00 15.38 5.31
CA PRO A 85 -3.27 15.69 6.53
C PRO A 85 -1.77 15.36 6.40
N GLU A 86 -0.92 16.10 7.12
CA GLU A 86 0.54 15.97 7.03
C GLU A 86 1.05 14.56 7.32
N TRP A 87 0.51 13.91 8.34
CA TRP A 87 0.88 12.57 8.80
C TRP A 87 -0.15 11.50 8.42
N LEU A 88 -0.69 11.58 7.21
CA LEU A 88 -1.73 10.66 6.73
C LEU A 88 -1.26 9.20 6.74
N GLN A 89 -0.10 8.91 6.14
CA GLN A 89 0.40 7.53 6.03
C GLN A 89 0.82 6.99 7.39
N THR A 90 1.51 7.78 8.19
CA THR A 90 1.94 7.39 9.54
C THR A 90 0.74 7.08 10.43
N THR A 91 -0.24 7.99 10.51
CA THR A 91 -1.42 7.81 11.37
C THR A 91 -2.27 6.63 10.89
N GLY A 92 -2.53 6.55 9.59
CA GLY A 92 -3.26 5.43 9.02
C GLY A 92 -2.56 4.08 9.25
N THR A 93 -1.23 4.04 9.14
CA THR A 93 -0.46 2.81 9.38
C THR A 93 -0.47 2.40 10.85
N LYS A 94 -0.44 3.34 11.80
CA LYS A 94 -0.63 3.03 13.22
C LYS A 94 -1.98 2.35 13.48
N ASN A 95 -3.06 2.87 12.89
CA ASN A 95 -4.39 2.26 12.99
C ASN A 95 -4.42 0.86 12.36
N ILE A 96 -3.78 0.68 11.19
CA ILE A 96 -3.69 -0.62 10.51
C ILE A 96 -2.93 -1.63 11.38
N VAL A 97 -1.76 -1.27 11.90
CA VAL A 97 -0.96 -2.15 12.76
C VAL A 97 -1.72 -2.57 14.00
N ALA A 98 -2.41 -1.64 14.66
CA ALA A 98 -3.23 -1.94 15.82
C ALA A 98 -4.38 -2.92 15.49
N ALA A 99 -5.11 -2.67 14.40
CA ALA A 99 -6.20 -3.53 13.94
C ALA A 99 -5.71 -4.93 13.53
N MET A 100 -4.57 -5.01 12.84
CA MET A 100 -3.95 -6.27 12.43
C MET A 100 -3.53 -7.11 13.64
N LYS A 101 -2.90 -6.50 14.65
CA LYS A 101 -2.52 -7.19 15.90
C LYS A 101 -3.76 -7.71 16.63
N ALA A 102 -4.79 -6.90 16.75
CA ALA A 102 -6.05 -7.30 17.41
C ALA A 102 -6.77 -8.45 16.66
N ALA A 103 -6.68 -8.49 15.34
CA ALA A 103 -7.29 -9.51 14.49
C ALA A 103 -6.35 -10.70 14.18
N SER A 104 -5.14 -10.75 14.74
CA SER A 104 -4.10 -11.77 14.46
C SER A 104 -3.72 -11.88 12.97
N VAL A 105 -3.88 -10.80 12.21
CA VAL A 105 -3.43 -10.69 10.81
C VAL A 105 -1.98 -10.25 10.79
N ARG A 106 -1.10 -11.02 10.15
CA ARG A 106 0.34 -10.76 10.21
C ARG A 106 0.91 -10.10 8.96
N ARG A 107 0.33 -10.34 7.78
CA ARG A 107 0.89 -9.93 6.48
C ARG A 107 0.36 -8.59 6.02
N ILE A 108 1.26 -7.64 5.75
CA ILE A 108 0.95 -6.35 5.11
C ILE A 108 1.87 -6.07 3.94
N ILE A 109 1.30 -5.59 2.85
CA ILE A 109 2.01 -5.06 1.69
C ILE A 109 1.62 -3.59 1.54
N SER A 110 2.59 -2.69 1.57
CA SER A 110 2.36 -1.26 1.46
C SER A 110 3.09 -0.67 0.25
N LEU A 111 2.46 0.27 -0.42
CA LEU A 111 3.08 1.04 -1.51
C LEU A 111 3.64 2.35 -0.96
N SER A 112 4.87 2.65 -1.34
CA SER A 112 5.52 3.94 -1.06
C SER A 112 6.22 4.47 -2.31
N GLY A 113 6.65 5.72 -2.26
CA GLY A 113 7.43 6.31 -3.36
C GLY A 113 8.89 5.85 -3.36
N GLY A 114 9.50 5.85 -4.54
CA GLY A 114 10.93 5.50 -4.73
C GLY A 114 11.91 6.41 -3.98
N GLY A 115 11.45 7.57 -3.48
CA GLY A 115 12.26 8.47 -2.65
C GLY A 115 12.47 8.01 -1.21
N LEU A 116 11.68 7.05 -0.70
CA LEU A 116 11.87 6.47 0.63
C LEU A 116 13.27 5.82 0.73
N PRO A 117 14.15 6.27 1.62
CA PRO A 117 15.48 5.69 1.77
C PRO A 117 15.42 4.36 2.52
N PHE A 118 16.30 3.44 2.14
CA PHE A 118 16.58 2.22 2.89
C PHE A 118 18.12 2.03 2.97
N PRO A 119 18.80 2.74 3.89
CA PRO A 119 20.26 2.86 3.90
C PRO A 119 21.02 1.53 4.01
N GLU A 120 20.40 0.53 4.65
CA GLU A 120 21.01 -0.79 4.86
C GLU A 120 21.15 -1.62 3.57
N LYS A 121 20.35 -1.34 2.55
CA LYS A 121 20.28 -2.12 1.32
C LYS A 121 20.47 -1.30 0.04
N ASP A 122 20.14 -0.01 0.09
CA ASP A 122 20.26 0.88 -1.06
C ASP A 122 21.72 1.27 -1.32
N GLN A 123 22.12 1.30 -2.58
CA GLN A 123 23.41 1.83 -3.06
C GLN A 123 23.12 2.98 -4.06
N PRO A 124 22.60 4.13 -3.58
CA PRO A 124 22.11 5.18 -4.46
C PRO A 124 23.22 5.79 -5.29
N LYS A 125 23.03 5.87 -6.60
CA LYS A 125 23.88 6.58 -7.55
C LYS A 125 23.66 8.10 -7.40
N LEU A 126 24.48 8.90 -8.07
CA LEU A 126 24.39 10.37 -8.01
C LEU A 126 23.01 10.89 -8.39
N VAL A 127 22.38 10.28 -9.41
CA VAL A 127 21.02 10.63 -9.86
C VAL A 127 19.99 10.37 -8.76
N ASP A 128 20.09 9.24 -8.05
CA ASP A 128 19.16 8.91 -6.96
C ASP A 128 19.31 9.89 -5.79
N LYS A 129 20.54 10.31 -5.51
CA LYS A 129 20.85 11.32 -4.48
C LYS A 129 20.27 12.69 -4.86
N ALA A 130 20.40 13.09 -6.13
CA ALA A 130 19.83 14.33 -6.64
C ALA A 130 18.29 14.31 -6.57
N ILE A 131 17.64 13.21 -6.95
CA ILE A 131 16.18 13.05 -6.85
C ILE A 131 15.74 13.14 -5.38
N ARG A 132 16.42 12.46 -4.46
CA ARG A 132 16.12 12.54 -3.02
C ARG A 132 16.28 13.96 -2.49
N PHE A 133 17.35 14.66 -2.89
CA PHE A 133 17.54 16.05 -2.48
C PHE A 133 16.39 16.93 -3.00
N LEU A 134 16.01 16.79 -4.26
CA LEU A 134 14.87 17.51 -4.82
C LEU A 134 13.56 17.22 -4.06
N MET A 135 13.30 15.97 -3.70
CA MET A 135 12.13 15.60 -2.91
C MET A 135 12.16 16.22 -1.51
N LYS A 136 13.32 16.30 -0.86
CA LYS A 136 13.47 16.98 0.44
C LYS A 136 13.10 18.45 0.38
N VAL A 137 13.35 19.11 -0.75
CA VAL A 137 13.04 20.53 -0.94
C VAL A 137 11.60 20.73 -1.41
N ALA A 138 11.15 19.95 -2.39
CA ALA A 138 9.84 20.15 -3.03
C ALA A 138 8.66 19.57 -2.22
N VAL A 139 8.84 18.43 -1.55
CA VAL A 139 7.75 17.73 -0.84
C VAL A 139 8.21 17.14 0.50
N PRO A 140 8.82 17.96 1.40
CA PRO A 140 9.42 17.48 2.63
C PRO A 140 8.41 16.74 3.54
N LYS A 141 7.19 17.24 3.63
CA LYS A 141 6.13 16.64 4.46
C LYS A 141 5.77 15.22 4.01
N VAL A 142 5.67 15.01 2.70
CA VAL A 142 5.35 13.68 2.14
C VAL A 142 6.51 12.70 2.37
N LEU A 143 7.75 13.16 2.21
CA LEU A 143 8.93 12.34 2.44
C LEU A 143 9.08 11.96 3.91
N ASN A 144 8.87 12.91 4.83
CA ASN A 144 8.95 12.66 6.27
C ASN A 144 7.86 11.69 6.72
N ASP A 145 6.64 11.84 6.22
CA ASP A 145 5.53 10.91 6.51
C ASP A 145 5.84 9.49 5.99
N ALA A 146 6.45 9.37 4.81
CA ALA A 146 6.87 8.07 4.27
C ALA A 146 7.98 7.41 5.12
N ILE A 147 8.91 8.18 5.68
CA ILE A 147 9.96 7.68 6.58
C ILE A 147 9.34 7.18 7.89
N GLU A 148 8.46 7.95 8.50
CA GLU A 148 7.77 7.55 9.74
C GLU A 148 6.82 6.37 9.52
N HIS A 149 6.11 6.31 8.40
CA HIS A 149 5.33 5.15 7.98
C HIS A 149 6.19 3.87 7.94
N HIS A 150 7.39 3.95 7.34
CA HIS A 150 8.33 2.82 7.32
C HIS A 150 8.74 2.43 8.74
N ARG A 151 9.09 3.41 9.61
CA ARG A 151 9.48 3.14 11.01
C ARG A 151 8.37 2.41 11.77
N VAL A 152 7.12 2.85 11.63
CA VAL A 152 5.97 2.18 12.26
C VAL A 152 5.84 0.73 11.82
N LEU A 153 6.07 0.42 10.54
CA LEU A 153 6.04 -0.96 10.04
C LEU A 153 7.24 -1.77 10.54
N ALA A 154 8.45 -1.22 10.53
CA ALA A 154 9.65 -1.89 11.00
C ALA A 154 9.57 -2.29 12.47
N GLU A 155 8.99 -1.42 13.31
CA GLU A 155 8.80 -1.66 14.74
C GLU A 155 7.55 -2.51 15.07
N SER A 156 6.71 -2.81 14.08
CA SER A 156 5.41 -3.45 14.30
C SER A 156 5.49 -4.92 14.73
N GLY A 157 6.55 -5.64 14.37
CA GLY A 157 6.64 -7.10 14.49
C GLY A 157 5.74 -7.87 13.52
N LEU A 158 5.15 -7.19 12.51
CA LEU A 158 4.39 -7.81 11.44
C LEU A 158 5.30 -8.30 10.32
N ASP A 159 4.78 -9.19 9.48
CA ASP A 159 5.39 -9.57 8.21
C ASP A 159 5.03 -8.51 7.16
N TRP A 160 5.91 -7.53 6.98
CA TRP A 160 5.67 -6.39 6.12
C TRP A 160 6.54 -6.39 4.86
N THR A 161 6.02 -5.81 3.80
CA THR A 161 6.76 -5.47 2.58
C THR A 161 6.36 -4.07 2.15
N ILE A 162 7.34 -3.20 1.91
CA ILE A 162 7.10 -1.91 1.25
C ILE A 162 7.59 -1.99 -0.18
N VAL A 163 6.66 -1.84 -1.12
CA VAL A 163 6.97 -1.69 -2.55
C VAL A 163 7.27 -0.22 -2.80
N ARG A 164 8.49 0.09 -3.23
CA ARG A 164 8.94 1.44 -3.55
C ARG A 164 8.91 1.64 -5.07
N GLY A 165 7.77 2.08 -5.58
CA GLY A 165 7.61 2.34 -7.01
C GLY A 165 8.34 3.63 -7.44
N PRO A 166 8.92 3.66 -8.65
CA PRO A 166 9.29 4.92 -9.29
C PRO A 166 8.02 5.74 -9.60
N ARG A 167 8.15 6.84 -10.32
CA ARG A 167 6.98 7.59 -10.79
C ARG A 167 6.07 6.68 -11.62
N LEU A 168 4.90 6.37 -11.06
CA LEU A 168 3.88 5.59 -11.76
C LEU A 168 3.22 6.48 -12.83
N VAL A 169 3.05 5.93 -14.02
CA VAL A 169 2.42 6.59 -15.16
C VAL A 169 1.26 5.76 -15.69
N ASN A 170 0.23 6.43 -16.20
CA ASN A 170 -0.88 5.76 -16.85
C ASN A 170 -0.52 5.49 -18.32
N ALA A 171 0.15 4.37 -18.57
CA ALA A 171 0.60 3.93 -19.89
C ALA A 171 0.39 2.42 -20.03
N ALA A 172 0.46 1.91 -21.27
CA ALA A 172 0.42 0.48 -21.53
C ALA A 172 1.56 -0.25 -20.80
N PRO A 173 1.31 -1.44 -20.24
CA PRO A 173 2.35 -2.22 -19.57
C PRO A 173 3.47 -2.59 -20.54
N LYS A 174 4.72 -2.47 -20.08
CA LYS A 174 5.90 -2.81 -20.89
C LYS A 174 6.24 -4.32 -20.84
N GLY A 175 5.53 -5.08 -20.03
CA GLY A 175 5.71 -6.54 -19.92
C GLY A 175 6.95 -7.00 -19.15
N ALA A 176 7.89 -6.11 -18.86
CA ALA A 176 9.08 -6.43 -18.08
C ALA A 176 9.38 -5.31 -17.06
N TYR A 177 9.74 -5.69 -15.85
CA TYR A 177 10.16 -4.75 -14.80
C TYR A 177 11.27 -5.36 -13.95
N HIS A 178 12.04 -4.49 -13.32
CA HIS A 178 13.13 -4.90 -12.44
C HIS A 178 12.70 -4.78 -10.99
N VAL A 179 12.98 -5.80 -10.19
CA VAL A 179 12.76 -5.81 -8.75
C VAL A 179 14.11 -5.89 -8.04
N GLY A 180 14.32 -5.01 -7.08
CA GLY A 180 15.57 -4.96 -6.30
C GLY A 180 15.66 -3.71 -5.44
N TRP A 181 16.85 -3.44 -4.95
CA TRP A 181 17.15 -2.27 -4.14
C TRP A 181 17.65 -1.12 -5.02
N VAL A 182 17.46 0.11 -4.58
CA VAL A 182 17.88 1.29 -5.35
C VAL A 182 19.40 1.25 -5.57
N GLY A 183 19.84 1.33 -6.85
CA GLY A 183 21.24 1.33 -7.25
C GLY A 183 21.94 -0.03 -7.25
N VAL A 184 21.28 -1.09 -6.82
CA VAL A 184 21.79 -2.47 -6.87
C VAL A 184 21.34 -3.13 -8.16
N ASN A 185 22.15 -4.08 -8.70
CA ASN A 185 21.71 -4.90 -9.83
C ASN A 185 20.42 -5.64 -9.47
N THR A 186 19.39 -5.43 -10.30
CA THR A 186 18.04 -5.92 -10.07
C THR A 186 17.76 -7.10 -10.99
N SER A 187 17.00 -8.08 -10.49
CA SER A 187 16.47 -9.15 -11.34
C SER A 187 15.30 -8.62 -12.16
N THR A 188 15.23 -9.03 -13.44
CA THR A 188 14.05 -8.80 -14.29
C THR A 188 13.00 -9.86 -13.96
N VAL A 189 11.75 -9.44 -13.78
CA VAL A 189 10.60 -10.30 -13.51
C VAL A 189 9.58 -10.12 -14.62
#